data_7b347497fa8204bc0703d452ad64fdc0
#
_entry.id   7b347497fa8204bc0703d452ad64fdc0
#
_cell.length_a   1.000
_cell.length_b   1.000
_cell.length_c   1.000
_cell.angle_alpha   90.00
_cell.angle_beta   90.00
_cell.angle_gamma   90.00
#
_symmetry.space_group_name_H-M   'P 1'
#
loop_
_entity.id
_entity.type
_entity.pdbx_description
1 polymer ?
#
loop_
_entity_poly.entity_id
_entity_poly.type
_entity_poly.pdbx_seq_one_letter_code
_entity_poly.pdbx_strand_id
1 'polypeptide(L)'
;MNVVILTGRLTADIELRHTQQGTPCTNFNLAVDRASKDDTADFPTIVAWDKTALFLSEYMRKGSKIVVRGEIRTRNYNDSDGKSRKITEVVVDRVEFADSKTQGPFA
;
A
#
# COMPACT_ATOMS: atom_id res chain seq x y z
N MET A 1 21.00 -0.64 -2.00
CA MET A 1 20.00 -0.43 -0.95
C MET A 1 18.67 -0.14 -1.61
N ASN A 2 17.62 -0.79 -1.15
CA ASN A 2 16.29 -0.68 -1.75
C ASN A 2 15.31 -0.47 -0.62
N VAL A 3 15.08 0.79 -0.26
CA VAL A 3 14.19 1.16 0.84
C VAL A 3 13.26 2.26 0.36
N VAL A 4 11.97 2.06 0.58
CA VAL A 4 10.95 3.05 0.24
C VAL A 4 10.13 3.32 1.49
N ILE A 5 9.97 4.58 1.82
CA ILE A 5 9.11 5.02 2.92
C ILE A 5 8.13 6.03 2.35
N LEU A 6 6.85 5.76 2.51
CA LEU A 6 5.81 6.61 1.95
C LEU A 6 4.79 6.92 3.03
N THR A 7 4.31 8.15 3.02
CA THR A 7 3.19 8.57 3.85
C THR A 7 2.05 8.95 2.92
N GLY A 8 0.88 8.42 3.17
CA GLY A 8 -0.26 8.74 2.32
C GLY A 8 -1.55 8.22 2.90
N ARG A 9 -2.62 8.34 2.09
CA ARG A 9 -3.94 7.92 2.51
C ARG A 9 -4.44 6.77 1.63
N LEU A 10 -5.16 5.86 2.24
CA LEU A 10 -5.80 4.77 1.50
C LEU A 10 -6.88 5.34 0.60
N THR A 11 -6.91 4.88 -0.64
CA THR A 11 -7.89 5.33 -1.63
C THR A 11 -9.14 4.48 -1.61
N ALA A 12 -9.10 3.34 -0.93
CA ALA A 12 -10.22 2.42 -0.81
C ALA A 12 -10.02 1.57 0.43
N ASP A 13 -11.07 0.87 0.84
CA ASP A 13 -10.93 -0.11 1.91
C ASP A 13 -10.03 -1.24 1.45
N ILE A 14 -9.35 -1.86 2.42
CA ILE A 14 -8.44 -2.97 2.13
C ILE A 14 -9.23 -4.22 1.78
N GLU A 15 -8.86 -4.83 0.67
CA GLU A 15 -9.49 -6.07 0.23
C GLU A 15 -8.51 -7.19 0.44
N LEU A 16 -8.74 -7.98 1.48
CA LEU A 16 -7.84 -9.08 1.83
C LEU A 16 -8.13 -10.28 0.94
N ARG A 17 -7.08 -10.87 0.40
CA ARG A 17 -7.16 -12.05 -0.43
C ARG A 17 -6.25 -13.12 0.15
N HIS A 18 -6.42 -14.33 -0.34
CA HIS A 18 -5.58 -15.45 0.08
C HIS A 18 -5.09 -16.20 -1.14
N THR A 19 -3.84 -16.64 -1.11
CA THR A 19 -3.30 -17.49 -2.16
C THR A 19 -3.87 -18.89 -2.03
N GLN A 20 -3.53 -19.76 -2.98
CA GLN A 20 -3.98 -21.16 -2.94
C GLN A 20 -3.48 -21.87 -1.68
N GLN A 21 -2.33 -21.45 -1.16
CA GLN A 21 -1.79 -22.01 0.08
C GLN A 21 -2.40 -21.37 1.32
N GLY A 22 -3.28 -20.40 1.16
CA GLY A 22 -3.91 -19.75 2.28
C GLY A 22 -3.15 -18.56 2.82
N THR A 23 -2.14 -18.07 2.12
CA THR A 23 -1.35 -16.92 2.57
C THR A 23 -2.13 -15.64 2.33
N PRO A 24 -2.35 -14.84 3.36
CA PRO A 24 -3.07 -13.56 3.18
C PRO A 24 -2.22 -12.55 2.43
N CYS A 25 -2.86 -11.79 1.57
CA CYS A 25 -2.18 -10.74 0.81
C CYS A 25 -3.20 -9.68 0.40
N THR A 26 -2.69 -8.52 0.06
CA THR A 26 -3.52 -7.45 -0.47
C THR A 26 -2.67 -6.53 -1.33
N ASN A 27 -3.32 -5.84 -2.25
CA ASN A 27 -2.67 -4.74 -2.95
C ASN A 27 -3.65 -3.59 -3.01
N PHE A 28 -3.10 -2.39 -3.01
CA PHE A 28 -3.92 -1.18 -3.01
C PHE A 28 -3.07 -0.02 -3.50
N ASN A 29 -3.72 1.06 -3.84
CA ASN A 29 -3.02 2.29 -4.20
C ASN A 29 -3.05 3.24 -3.03
N LEU A 30 -1.91 3.87 -2.77
CA LEU A 30 -1.77 4.85 -1.71
C LEU A 30 -1.68 6.22 -2.35
N ALA A 31 -2.47 7.17 -1.87
CA ALA A 31 -2.41 8.54 -2.36
C ALA A 31 -1.31 9.27 -1.62
N VAL A 32 -0.22 9.55 -2.32
CA VAL A 32 0.97 10.17 -1.75
C VAL A 32 1.11 11.58 -2.34
N ASP A 33 1.08 12.58 -1.48
CA ASP A 33 1.21 13.96 -1.93
C ASP A 33 2.62 14.23 -2.42
N ARG A 34 2.71 14.99 -3.50
CA ARG A 34 4.00 15.44 -3.98
C ARG A 34 4.49 16.60 -3.13
N ALA A 35 5.80 16.78 -3.09
CA ALA A 35 6.39 17.89 -2.37
C ALA A 35 6.12 19.23 -3.04
N SER A 36 5.63 19.23 -4.27
CA SER A 36 5.33 20.45 -4.99
C SER A 36 4.03 21.07 -4.47
N LYS A 37 3.74 22.29 -4.94
CA LYS A 37 2.57 23.05 -4.47
C LYS A 37 1.34 22.87 -5.33
N ASP A 38 1.34 21.95 -6.25
CA ASP A 38 0.29 21.87 -7.26
C ASP A 38 -0.82 20.87 -6.93
N ASP A 39 -0.95 20.49 -5.68
CA ASP A 39 -2.06 19.63 -5.21
C ASP A 39 -2.17 18.29 -5.93
N THR A 40 -1.13 17.88 -6.64
CA THR A 40 -1.15 16.58 -7.29
C THR A 40 -0.66 15.50 -6.34
N ALA A 41 -1.08 14.28 -6.61
CA ALA A 41 -0.67 13.13 -5.83
C ALA A 41 -0.21 12.03 -6.77
N ASP A 42 0.64 11.17 -6.27
CA ASP A 42 1.01 9.94 -6.93
C ASP A 42 0.25 8.80 -6.29
N PHE A 43 0.07 7.73 -7.04
CA PHE A 43 -0.73 6.59 -6.58
C PHE A 43 0.04 5.30 -6.78
N PRO A 44 1.15 5.13 -6.06
CA PRO A 44 1.92 3.89 -6.19
C PRO A 44 1.11 2.68 -5.73
N THR A 45 1.37 1.55 -6.35
CA THR A 45 0.77 0.28 -5.95
C THR A 45 1.56 -0.31 -4.80
N ILE A 46 0.86 -0.62 -3.73
CA ILE A 46 1.43 -1.18 -2.52
C ILE A 46 0.97 -2.63 -2.42
N VAL A 47 1.90 -3.51 -2.08
CA VAL A 47 1.60 -4.95 -1.89
C VAL A 47 2.01 -5.32 -0.48
N ALA A 48 1.14 -6.05 0.20
CA ALA A 48 1.41 -6.53 1.55
C ALA A 48 1.08 -8.00 1.65
N TRP A 49 1.86 -8.71 2.48
CA TRP A 49 1.74 -10.14 2.69
C TRP A 49 1.64 -10.46 4.17
N ASP A 50 1.01 -11.59 4.47
CA ASP A 50 1.02 -12.19 5.81
C ASP A 50 0.51 -11.21 6.86
N LYS A 51 1.25 -11.04 7.93
CA LYS A 51 0.83 -10.22 9.06
C LYS A 51 0.56 -8.78 8.68
N THR A 52 1.34 -8.25 7.74
CA THR A 52 1.14 -6.88 7.29
C THR A 52 -0.19 -6.73 6.58
N ALA A 53 -0.55 -7.70 5.75
CA ALA A 53 -1.84 -7.68 5.07
C ALA A 53 -2.99 -7.78 6.07
N LEU A 54 -2.86 -8.65 7.05
CA LEU A 54 -3.87 -8.81 8.09
C LEU A 54 -4.03 -7.52 8.90
N PHE A 55 -2.93 -6.90 9.28
CA PHE A 55 -2.96 -5.66 10.04
C PHE A 55 -3.71 -4.58 9.26
N LEU A 56 -3.39 -4.44 7.97
CA LEU A 56 -4.04 -3.44 7.14
C LEU A 56 -5.53 -3.67 7.06
N SER A 57 -5.94 -4.92 6.84
CA SER A 57 -7.37 -5.22 6.67
C SER A 57 -8.15 -5.03 7.96
N GLU A 58 -7.51 -5.21 9.10
CA GLU A 58 -8.19 -5.11 10.39
C GLU A 58 -8.30 -3.67 10.88
N TYR A 59 -7.26 -2.86 10.67
CA TYR A 59 -7.17 -1.56 11.32
C TYR A 59 -7.29 -0.36 10.39
N MET A 60 -7.21 -0.56 9.08
CA MET A 60 -7.19 0.57 8.15
C MET A 60 -8.44 0.62 7.30
N ARG A 61 -8.86 1.84 6.97
CA ARG A 61 -10.06 2.08 6.17
C ARG A 61 -9.72 3.09 5.08
N LYS A 62 -10.62 3.20 4.10
CA LYS A 62 -10.50 4.25 3.10
C LYS A 62 -10.31 5.60 3.80
N GLY A 63 -9.30 6.33 3.38
CA GLY A 63 -8.99 7.63 3.95
C GLY A 63 -8.02 7.60 5.12
N SER A 64 -7.72 6.42 5.66
CA SER A 64 -6.73 6.31 6.74
C SER A 64 -5.38 6.81 6.26
N LYS A 65 -4.71 7.58 7.09
CA LYS A 65 -3.36 8.05 6.79
C LYS A 65 -2.36 7.11 7.45
N ILE A 66 -1.45 6.60 6.65
CA ILE A 66 -0.49 5.60 7.11
C ILE A 66 0.90 5.91 6.61
N VAL A 67 1.88 5.36 7.28
CA VAL A 67 3.27 5.32 6.83
C VAL A 67 3.59 3.88 6.50
N VAL A 68 4.15 3.65 5.33
CA VAL A 68 4.58 2.31 4.92
C VAL A 68 6.07 2.33 4.64
N ARG A 69 6.71 1.21 4.95
CA ARG A 69 8.11 1.00 4.61
C ARG A 69 8.21 -0.33 3.87
N GLY A 70 9.01 -0.34 2.81
CA GLY A 70 9.21 -1.54 2.05
C GLY A 70 10.30 -1.37 1.02
N GLU A 71 10.17 -2.10 -0.06
CA GLU A 71 11.14 -2.05 -1.14
C GLU A 71 10.41 -2.06 -2.47
N ILE A 72 11.05 -1.49 -3.48
CA ILE A 72 10.51 -1.51 -4.84
C ILE A 72 10.80 -2.88 -5.44
N ARG A 73 9.78 -3.46 -6.07
CA ARG A 73 9.89 -4.70 -6.82
C ARG A 73 9.30 -4.50 -8.19
N THR A 74 9.89 -5.14 -9.16
CA THR A 74 9.34 -5.18 -10.51
C THR A 74 9.08 -6.63 -10.88
N ARG A 75 8.04 -6.85 -11.66
CA ARG A 75 7.74 -8.16 -12.19
C ARG A 75 7.10 -8.01 -13.56
N ASN A 76 7.14 -9.08 -14.31
CA ASN A 76 6.52 -9.10 -15.64
C ASN A 76 5.27 -9.94 -15.59
N TYR A 77 4.29 -9.56 -16.38
CA TYR A 77 3.09 -10.35 -16.57
C TYR A 77 2.64 -10.21 -18.02
N ASN A 78 1.83 -11.15 -18.48
CA ASN A 78 1.27 -11.09 -19.82
C ASN A 78 -0.14 -10.55 -19.71
N ASP A 79 -0.43 -9.53 -20.54
CA ASP A 79 -1.77 -8.98 -20.55
C ASP A 79 -2.69 -9.83 -21.43
N SER A 80 -3.94 -9.39 -21.59
CA SER A 80 -4.93 -10.15 -22.34
C SER A 80 -4.59 -10.30 -23.82
N ASP A 81 -3.71 -9.44 -24.32
CA ASP A 81 -3.25 -9.51 -25.72
C ASP A 81 -1.99 -10.36 -25.86
N GLY A 82 -1.53 -10.96 -24.78
CA GLY A 82 -0.33 -11.78 -24.80
C GLY A 82 0.96 -11.01 -24.77
N LYS A 83 0.91 -9.68 -24.58
CA LYS A 83 2.10 -8.86 -24.51
C LYS A 83 2.66 -8.88 -23.11
N SER A 84 3.99 -8.89 -23.02
CA SER A 84 4.68 -8.80 -21.75
C SER A 84 4.62 -7.37 -21.22
N ARG A 85 4.21 -7.23 -19.96
CA ARG A 85 4.13 -5.94 -19.28
C ARG A 85 4.96 -5.98 -18.03
N LYS A 86 5.55 -4.84 -17.71
CA LYS A 86 6.30 -4.69 -16.47
C LYS A 86 5.48 -3.88 -15.48
N ILE A 87 5.40 -4.35 -14.26
CA ILE A 87 4.73 -3.62 -13.19
C ILE A 87 5.75 -3.32 -12.11
N THR A 88 5.69 -2.10 -11.59
CA THR A 88 6.52 -1.64 -10.47
C THR A 88 5.62 -1.44 -9.28
N GLU A 89 5.97 -2.06 -8.17
CA GLU A 89 5.16 -1.97 -6.95
C GLU A 89 6.07 -1.88 -5.74
N VAL A 90 5.50 -1.48 -4.61
CA VAL A 90 6.22 -1.40 -3.34
C VAL A 90 5.70 -2.52 -2.47
N VAL A 91 6.57 -3.46 -2.12
CA VAL A 91 6.22 -4.56 -1.21
C VAL A 91 6.61 -4.11 0.19
N VAL A 92 5.61 -3.98 1.06
CA VAL A 92 5.83 -3.35 2.36
C VAL A 92 5.91 -4.41 3.45
N ASP A 93 6.75 -4.14 4.43
CA ASP A 93 6.93 -5.01 5.58
C ASP A 93 6.60 -4.30 6.88
N ARG A 94 6.30 -3.01 6.83
CA ARG A 94 5.97 -2.26 8.03
C ARG A 94 4.96 -1.18 7.69
N VAL A 95 3.92 -1.08 8.51
CA VAL A 95 2.87 -0.08 8.37
C VAL A 95 2.59 0.50 9.75
N GLU A 96 2.45 1.82 9.82
CA GLU A 96 2.11 2.50 11.05
C GLU A 96 1.02 3.52 10.78
N PHE A 97 0.24 3.82 11.81
CA PHE A 97 -0.73 4.89 11.73
C PHE A 97 0.00 6.24 11.65
N ALA A 98 -0.51 7.12 10.82
CA ALA A 98 -0.01 8.48 10.73
C ALA A 98 -1.13 9.50 10.95
N ASP A 99 -2.32 9.04 11.26
CA ASP A 99 -3.49 9.88 11.44
C ASP A 99 -3.65 10.17 12.92
N SER A 100 -3.55 11.44 13.28
CA SER A 100 -3.53 11.84 14.68
C SER A 100 -4.83 11.51 15.39
N LYS A 101 -5.94 11.44 14.68
CA LYS A 101 -7.21 11.13 15.35
C LYS A 101 -7.25 9.71 15.87
N THR A 102 -6.38 8.85 15.41
CA THR A 102 -6.35 7.48 15.88
C THR A 102 -5.90 7.38 17.31
N GLN A 103 -5.23 8.40 17.80
CA GLN A 103 -4.86 8.44 19.20
C GLN A 103 -6.00 8.87 20.06
N GLY A 104 -7.09 9.07 19.48
CA GLY A 104 -8.19 9.51 20.26
C GLY A 104 -8.05 10.94 20.55
N PRO A 105 -8.89 11.38 21.13
CA PRO A 105 -8.86 12.65 21.54
C PRO A 105 -7.96 12.66 22.62
N PHE A 106 -7.37 12.35 22.57
CA PHE A 106 -6.66 12.49 23.39
C PHE A 106 -5.95 12.66 23.02
N ALA A 107 -6.07 12.56 22.33
CA ALA A 107 -5.65 13.08 22.26
C ALA A 107 -5.63 13.12 22.11
#